data_d09165b689a4dcdd3be54a45393e21fc
#
_entry.id   d09165b689a4dcdd3be54a45393e21fc
#
_cell.length_a   1.000
_cell.length_b   1.000
_cell.length_c   1.000
_cell.angle_alpha   90.00
_cell.angle_beta   90.00
_cell.angle_gamma   90.00
#
_symmetry.space_group_name_H-M   'P 1'
#
loop_
_entity.id
_entity.type
_entity.pdbx_description
1 polymer ?
#
loop_
_entity_poly.entity_id
_entity_poly.type
_entity_poly.pdbx_seq_one_letter_code
_entity_poly.pdbx_strand_id
1 'polypeptide(L)'
;MSNENYLGNPNLFKAHTKKEYTEQEVLEIAKCMKDPIYFIKNYIKIVNIDEGLVPFDMYKFQEKMVDTFHNNRFSICKLPRQSGKSTTIIAYLLHQVIFNDNINVAILANKSTTARDLLGRLQLAYENLPTFLQQGVLNWNKGSLELENGSKLLAAATSSSAIRGGSFNII
;
A
#
# COMPACT_ATOMS: atom_id res chain seq x y z
N MET A 1 -29.23 0.35 -1.90
CA MET A 1 -27.90 0.19 -1.29
C MET A 1 -26.89 0.27 -2.43
N SER A 2 -25.99 1.22 -2.41
CA SER A 2 -25.11 1.52 -3.54
C SER A 2 -24.20 0.34 -3.84
N ASN A 3 -24.23 -0.10 -5.08
CA ASN A 3 -23.43 -1.20 -5.64
C ASN A 3 -21.95 -0.76 -5.85
N GLU A 4 -21.52 0.25 -5.08
CA GLU A 4 -20.22 0.93 -5.22
C GLU A 4 -19.09 0.29 -4.42
N ASN A 5 -19.45 -0.63 -3.52
CA ASN A 5 -18.50 -1.27 -2.61
C ASN A 5 -18.14 -2.67 -3.11
N TYR A 6 -16.87 -3.03 -3.00
CA TYR A 6 -16.37 -4.35 -3.35
C TYR A 6 -16.92 -5.40 -2.37
N LEU A 7 -17.69 -6.36 -2.89
CA LEU A 7 -18.35 -7.45 -2.14
C LEU A 7 -19.12 -6.97 -0.89
N GLY A 8 -19.64 -5.73 -0.92
CA GLY A 8 -20.40 -5.14 0.19
C GLY A 8 -19.56 -4.61 1.35
N ASN A 9 -18.23 -4.58 1.23
CA ASN A 9 -17.35 -3.95 2.22
C ASN A 9 -17.38 -2.42 2.05
N PRO A 10 -17.89 -1.64 3.04
CA PRO A 10 -18.03 -0.19 2.92
C PRO A 10 -16.68 0.55 2.82
N ASN A 11 -15.59 -0.09 3.20
CA ASN A 11 -14.24 0.49 3.19
C ASN A 11 -13.46 0.19 1.90
N LEU A 12 -14.10 -0.52 0.94
CA LEU A 12 -13.45 -0.88 -0.32
C LEU A 12 -14.29 -0.39 -1.50
N PHE A 13 -13.71 0.49 -2.30
CA PHE A 13 -14.33 0.98 -3.52
C PHE A 13 -14.27 -0.09 -4.62
N LYS A 14 -15.40 -0.30 -5.30
CA LYS A 14 -15.50 -1.32 -6.37
C LYS A 14 -14.92 -0.77 -7.67
N ALA A 15 -14.15 -1.60 -8.38
CA ALA A 15 -13.61 -1.26 -9.69
C ALA A 15 -14.71 -0.90 -10.71
N HIS A 16 -14.38 -0.02 -11.64
CA HIS A 16 -15.24 0.45 -12.73
C HIS A 16 -16.51 1.18 -12.26
N THR A 17 -16.49 1.71 -11.04
CA THR A 17 -17.54 2.59 -10.55
C THR A 17 -17.13 4.04 -10.78
N LYS A 18 -18.03 4.84 -11.37
CA LYS A 18 -17.75 6.25 -11.63
C LYS A 18 -17.56 7.02 -10.31
N LYS A 19 -16.47 7.75 -10.19
CA LYS A 19 -16.20 8.71 -9.13
C LYS A 19 -16.31 10.13 -9.65
N GLU A 20 -16.92 10.99 -8.85
CA GLU A 20 -16.89 12.43 -9.08
C GLU A 20 -15.95 13.03 -8.03
N TYR A 21 -15.02 13.85 -8.47
CA TYR A 21 -14.04 14.49 -7.63
C TYR A 21 -14.30 15.99 -7.55
N THR A 22 -14.15 16.55 -6.38
CA THR A 22 -14.11 18.01 -6.20
C THR A 22 -12.74 18.54 -6.64
N GLU A 23 -12.67 19.85 -6.97
CA GLU A 23 -11.39 20.49 -7.32
C GLU A 23 -10.36 20.35 -6.20
N GLN A 24 -10.79 20.41 -4.94
CA GLN A 24 -9.91 20.23 -3.77
C GLN A 24 -9.33 18.80 -3.70
N GLU A 25 -10.15 17.78 -3.95
CA GLU A 25 -9.69 16.39 -3.99
C GLU A 25 -8.68 16.15 -5.12
N VAL A 26 -8.91 16.72 -6.30
CA VAL A 26 -7.97 16.62 -7.43
C VAL A 26 -6.62 17.25 -7.07
N LEU A 27 -6.61 18.42 -6.45
CA LEU A 27 -5.37 19.06 -5.99
C LEU A 27 -4.67 18.25 -4.91
N GLU A 28 -5.42 17.63 -4.02
CA GLU A 28 -4.88 16.80 -2.95
C GLU A 28 -4.31 15.48 -3.48
N ILE A 29 -4.98 14.83 -4.43
CA ILE A 29 -4.45 13.67 -5.16
C ILE A 29 -3.12 14.01 -5.83
N ALA A 30 -3.03 15.16 -6.50
CA ALA A 30 -1.81 15.60 -7.15
C ALA A 30 -0.63 15.81 -6.18
N LYS A 31 -0.89 16.35 -4.98
CA LYS A 31 0.13 16.46 -3.92
C LYS A 31 0.57 15.10 -3.42
N CYS A 32 -0.37 14.22 -3.12
CA CYS A 32 -0.10 12.86 -2.65
C CYS A 32 0.71 12.06 -3.68
N MET A 33 0.35 12.15 -4.96
CA MET A 33 1.07 11.49 -6.06
C MET A 33 2.53 11.94 -6.15
N LYS A 34 2.77 13.24 -5.99
CA LYS A 34 4.11 13.83 -6.12
C LYS A 34 5.02 13.55 -4.93
N ASP A 35 4.47 13.46 -3.73
CA ASP A 35 5.24 13.33 -2.49
C ASP A 35 4.73 12.16 -1.64
N PRO A 36 5.45 11.01 -1.67
CA PRO A 36 5.08 9.84 -0.87
C PRO A 36 5.16 10.10 0.64
N ILE A 37 6.05 11.00 1.10
CA ILE A 37 6.16 11.34 2.52
C ILE A 37 4.94 12.13 2.95
N TYR A 38 4.48 13.09 2.11
CA TYR A 38 3.26 13.84 2.35
C TYR A 38 2.05 12.90 2.45
N PHE A 39 1.89 11.98 1.49
CA PHE A 39 0.82 10.99 1.50
C PHE A 39 0.82 10.16 2.78
N ILE A 40 1.98 9.62 3.15
CA ILE A 40 2.10 8.75 4.32
C ILE A 40 1.72 9.49 5.60
N LYS A 41 2.23 10.69 5.81
CA LYS A 41 1.97 11.48 7.03
C LYS A 41 0.52 11.91 7.17
N ASN A 42 -0.16 12.21 6.07
CA ASN A 42 -1.51 12.76 6.14
C ASN A 42 -2.61 11.68 6.06
N TYR A 43 -2.33 10.53 5.43
CA TYR A 43 -3.40 9.58 5.12
C TYR A 43 -3.18 8.17 5.64
N ILE A 44 -1.94 7.77 5.94
CA ILE A 44 -1.69 6.42 6.44
C ILE A 44 -1.95 6.34 7.93
N LYS A 45 -2.76 5.35 8.31
CA LYS A 45 -2.98 4.94 9.70
C LYS A 45 -2.33 3.59 9.95
N ILE A 46 -1.82 3.43 11.15
CA ILE A 46 -1.16 2.20 11.62
C ILE A 46 -1.77 1.74 12.92
N VAL A 47 -1.64 0.46 13.23
CA VAL A 47 -2.07 -0.09 14.51
C VAL A 47 -0.94 0.10 15.53
N ASN A 48 -1.22 0.89 16.56
CA ASN A 48 -0.44 0.98 17.78
C ASN A 48 -1.04 0.01 18.82
N ILE A 49 -0.19 -0.64 19.62
CA ILE A 49 -0.65 -1.65 20.59
C ILE A 49 -1.49 -1.02 21.71
N ASP A 50 -1.12 0.19 22.12
CA ASP A 50 -1.74 0.87 23.26
C ASP A 50 -2.93 1.76 22.85
N GLU A 51 -2.86 2.40 21.68
CA GLU A 51 -3.79 3.43 21.22
C GLU A 51 -4.71 2.97 20.09
N GLY A 52 -4.49 1.75 19.56
CA GLY A 52 -5.26 1.23 18.43
C GLY A 52 -4.86 1.85 17.10
N LEU A 53 -5.81 2.31 16.30
CA LEU A 53 -5.55 2.88 14.97
C LEU A 53 -5.17 4.36 15.07
N VAL A 54 -3.93 4.69 14.78
CA VAL A 54 -3.36 6.04 14.87
C VAL A 54 -2.75 6.50 13.54
N PRO A 55 -2.63 7.82 13.27
CA PRO A 55 -1.86 8.33 12.15
C PRO A 55 -0.40 7.85 12.21
N PHE A 56 0.20 7.62 11.05
CA PHE A 56 1.61 7.23 10.99
C PHE A 56 2.53 8.45 11.08
N ASP A 57 2.88 8.84 12.30
CA ASP A 57 3.91 9.85 12.53
C ASP A 57 5.30 9.23 12.34
N MET A 58 5.91 9.52 11.19
CA MET A 58 7.20 8.94 10.82
C MET A 58 8.37 9.62 11.53
N TYR A 59 9.30 8.80 12.03
CA TYR A 59 10.60 9.30 12.45
C TYR A 59 11.43 9.78 11.25
N LYS A 60 12.36 10.70 11.45
CA LYS A 60 13.23 11.24 10.39
C LYS A 60 14.01 10.17 9.61
N PHE A 61 14.40 9.06 10.25
CA PHE A 61 15.07 7.98 9.55
C PHE A 61 14.12 7.18 8.64
N GLN A 62 12.82 7.12 8.97
CA GLN A 62 11.79 6.50 8.14
C GLN A 62 11.46 7.38 6.92
N GLU A 63 11.43 8.70 7.09
CA GLU A 63 11.33 9.63 5.96
C GLU A 63 12.51 9.45 5.00
N LYS A 64 13.73 9.36 5.54
CA LYS A 64 14.93 9.08 4.74
C LYS A 64 14.87 7.72 4.03
N MET A 65 14.25 6.71 4.64
CA MET A 65 14.01 5.43 3.97
C MET A 65 13.11 5.60 2.75
N VAL A 66 11.96 6.28 2.92
CA VAL A 66 11.00 6.54 1.83
C VAL A 66 11.67 7.32 0.70
N ASP A 67 12.40 8.39 1.03
CA ASP A 67 13.18 9.16 0.06
C ASP A 67 14.22 8.31 -0.67
N THR A 68 14.90 7.43 0.06
CA THR A 68 15.89 6.50 -0.54
C THR A 68 15.21 5.54 -1.52
N PHE A 69 14.06 4.96 -1.17
CA PHE A 69 13.32 4.07 -2.06
C PHE A 69 12.78 4.78 -3.29
N HIS A 70 12.34 6.02 -3.13
CA HIS A 70 11.76 6.80 -4.22
C HIS A 70 12.80 7.23 -5.26
N ASN A 71 14.01 7.54 -4.82
CA ASN A 71 15.07 8.08 -5.68
C ASN A 71 16.08 7.02 -6.17
N ASN A 72 16.01 5.77 -5.69
CA ASN A 72 16.98 4.74 -6.06
C ASN A 72 16.31 3.44 -6.47
N ARG A 73 16.75 2.86 -7.58
CA ARG A 73 16.23 1.58 -8.08
C ARG A 73 16.49 0.41 -7.13
N PHE A 74 17.64 0.41 -6.46
CA PHE A 74 18.04 -0.62 -5.51
C PHE A 74 18.43 0.01 -4.19
N SER A 75 17.90 -0.51 -3.10
CA SER A 75 18.16 0.02 -1.76
C SER A 75 18.37 -1.11 -0.75
N ILE A 76 19.35 -0.94 0.12
CA ILE A 76 19.61 -1.81 1.25
C ILE A 76 19.50 -1.01 2.54
N CYS A 77 18.57 -1.38 3.41
CA CYS A 77 18.37 -0.73 4.70
C CYS A 77 18.82 -1.64 5.85
N LYS A 78 19.89 -1.24 6.55
CA LYS A 78 20.34 -1.91 7.78
C LYS A 78 19.81 -1.18 9.01
N LEU A 79 18.82 -1.73 9.65
CA LEU A 79 18.13 -1.14 10.79
C LEU A 79 17.91 -2.17 11.91
N PRO A 80 17.82 -1.75 13.18
CA PRO A 80 17.55 -2.65 14.30
C PRO A 80 16.16 -3.29 14.18
N ARG A 81 15.91 -4.33 14.95
CA ARG A 81 14.55 -4.89 15.08
C ARG A 81 13.63 -3.88 15.73
N GLN A 82 12.31 -3.96 15.43
CA GLN A 82 11.25 -3.09 15.98
C GLN A 82 11.41 -1.59 15.68
N SER A 83 12.16 -1.23 14.64
CA SER A 83 12.29 0.17 14.17
C SER A 83 11.20 0.63 13.21
N GLY A 84 10.11 -0.13 13.05
CA GLY A 84 9.02 0.23 12.13
C GLY A 84 9.34 0.06 10.63
N LYS A 85 10.47 -0.61 10.26
CA LYS A 85 10.87 -0.82 8.84
C LYS A 85 9.74 -1.33 7.97
N SER A 86 9.11 -2.42 8.42
CA SER A 86 8.06 -3.09 7.65
C SER A 86 6.85 -2.17 7.43
N THR A 87 6.49 -1.40 8.45
CA THR A 87 5.40 -0.40 8.37
C THR A 87 5.72 0.68 7.35
N THR A 88 6.96 1.20 7.38
CA THR A 88 7.42 2.22 6.43
C THR A 88 7.44 1.69 4.99
N ILE A 89 7.94 0.47 4.78
CA ILE A 89 7.95 -0.18 3.46
C ILE A 89 6.52 -0.36 2.94
N ILE A 90 5.61 -0.87 3.77
CA ILE A 90 4.21 -1.10 3.40
C ILE A 90 3.51 0.22 3.03
N ALA A 91 3.73 1.28 3.79
CA ALA A 91 3.18 2.59 3.49
C ALA A 91 3.69 3.14 2.14
N TYR A 92 4.98 2.96 1.85
CA TYR A 92 5.56 3.31 0.57
C TYR A 92 5.03 2.45 -0.59
N LEU A 93 4.91 1.13 -0.42
CA LEU A 93 4.33 0.24 -1.43
C LEU A 93 2.87 0.63 -1.73
N LEU A 94 2.11 0.99 -0.71
CA LEU A 94 0.74 1.46 -0.89
C LEU A 94 0.68 2.72 -1.76
N HIS A 95 1.56 3.69 -1.52
CA HIS A 95 1.70 4.87 -2.39
C HIS A 95 1.98 4.45 -3.84
N GLN A 96 2.94 3.54 -4.06
CA GLN A 96 3.34 3.13 -5.40
C GLN A 96 2.19 2.50 -6.20
N VAL A 97 1.40 1.63 -5.58
CA VAL A 97 0.31 0.93 -6.29
C VAL A 97 -0.94 1.78 -6.48
N ILE A 98 -1.13 2.83 -5.67
CA ILE A 98 -2.26 3.75 -5.82
C ILE A 98 -2.00 4.77 -6.93
N PHE A 99 -0.79 5.34 -6.96
CA PHE A 99 -0.49 6.50 -7.80
C PHE A 99 0.27 6.17 -9.10
N ASN A 100 0.65 4.90 -9.31
CA ASN A 100 1.27 4.48 -10.56
C ASN A 100 0.48 3.32 -11.17
N ASP A 101 0.35 3.32 -12.49
CA ASP A 101 -0.36 2.28 -13.20
C ASP A 101 0.52 1.04 -13.44
N ASN A 102 -0.11 -0.13 -13.44
CA ASN A 102 0.51 -1.41 -13.80
C ASN A 102 1.75 -1.78 -12.96
N ILE A 103 1.77 -1.38 -11.68
CA ILE A 103 2.84 -1.74 -10.76
C ILE A 103 2.61 -3.14 -10.17
N ASN A 104 3.50 -4.07 -10.48
CA ASN A 104 3.52 -5.41 -9.91
C ASN A 104 4.50 -5.48 -8.75
N VAL A 105 4.00 -5.80 -7.56
CA VAL A 105 4.78 -5.88 -6.31
C VAL A 105 4.77 -7.31 -5.78
N ALA A 106 5.94 -7.83 -5.40
CA ALA A 106 6.06 -9.08 -4.65
C ALA A 106 6.55 -8.81 -3.22
N ILE A 107 5.74 -9.17 -2.24
CA ILE A 107 6.14 -9.16 -0.83
C ILE A 107 6.64 -10.56 -0.46
N LEU A 108 7.94 -10.69 -0.24
CA LEU A 108 8.58 -11.95 0.06
C LEU A 108 9.04 -12.04 1.51
N ALA A 109 8.78 -13.16 2.14
CA ALA A 109 9.29 -13.49 3.45
C ALA A 109 9.71 -14.96 3.52
N ASN A 110 10.46 -15.33 4.56
CA ASN A 110 10.85 -16.74 4.77
C ASN A 110 9.66 -17.68 4.98
N LYS A 111 8.54 -17.16 5.51
CA LYS A 111 7.28 -17.89 5.70
C LYS A 111 6.13 -17.15 4.99
N SER A 112 5.24 -17.91 4.36
CA SER A 112 4.05 -17.34 3.70
C SER A 112 3.12 -16.62 4.68
N THR A 113 3.04 -17.05 5.92
CA THR A 113 2.28 -16.36 6.97
C THR A 113 2.81 -14.95 7.21
N THR A 114 4.12 -14.78 7.33
CA THR A 114 4.74 -13.47 7.51
C THR A 114 4.49 -12.55 6.31
N ALA A 115 4.58 -13.06 5.08
CA ALA A 115 4.28 -12.27 3.88
C ALA A 115 2.80 -11.83 3.86
N ARG A 116 1.88 -12.73 4.22
CA ARG A 116 0.45 -12.43 4.33
C ARG A 116 0.13 -11.42 5.42
N ASP A 117 0.83 -11.49 6.56
CA ASP A 117 0.68 -10.50 7.64
C ASP A 117 1.10 -9.09 7.17
N LEU A 118 2.15 -9.01 6.38
CA LEU A 118 2.59 -7.74 5.78
C LEU A 118 1.54 -7.20 4.78
N LEU A 119 1.00 -8.07 3.92
CA LEU A 119 -0.08 -7.69 3.01
C LEU A 119 -1.34 -7.26 3.78
N GLY A 120 -1.69 -7.97 4.86
CA GLY A 120 -2.83 -7.61 5.72
C GLY A 120 -2.70 -6.21 6.35
N ARG A 121 -1.49 -5.81 6.73
CA ARG A 121 -1.24 -4.43 7.22
C ARG A 121 -1.43 -3.40 6.10
N LEU A 122 -1.00 -3.69 4.88
CA LEU A 122 -1.23 -2.84 3.72
C LEU A 122 -2.72 -2.71 3.42
N GLN A 123 -3.45 -3.83 3.47
CA GLN A 123 -4.89 -3.87 3.28
C GLN A 123 -5.61 -3.01 4.33
N LEU A 124 -5.23 -3.13 5.60
CA LEU A 124 -5.80 -2.30 6.66
C LEU A 124 -5.52 -0.80 6.42
N ALA A 125 -4.30 -0.44 6.02
CA ALA A 125 -3.98 0.95 5.70
C ALA A 125 -4.82 1.45 4.53
N TYR A 126 -5.01 0.63 3.49
CA TYR A 126 -5.85 0.95 2.33
C TYR A 126 -7.32 1.18 2.71
N GLU A 127 -7.91 0.30 3.51
CA GLU A 127 -9.31 0.38 3.99
C GLU A 127 -9.59 1.64 4.81
N ASN A 128 -8.54 2.24 5.38
CA ASN A 128 -8.64 3.48 6.15
C ASN A 128 -8.34 4.75 5.34
N LEU A 129 -8.05 4.63 4.04
CA LEU A 129 -7.91 5.79 3.17
C LEU A 129 -9.28 6.42 2.86
N PRO A 130 -9.33 7.75 2.71
CA PRO A 130 -10.48 8.41 2.13
C PRO A 130 -10.81 7.81 0.74
N THR A 131 -12.09 7.72 0.42
CA THR A 131 -12.55 7.12 -0.86
C THR A 131 -11.96 7.80 -2.08
N PHE A 132 -11.69 9.10 -2.03
CA PHE A 132 -11.10 9.83 -3.16
C PHE A 132 -9.64 9.42 -3.46
N LEU A 133 -8.93 8.81 -2.50
CA LEU A 133 -7.57 8.26 -2.70
C LEU A 133 -7.57 6.76 -3.05
N GLN A 134 -8.68 6.06 -2.87
CA GLN A 134 -8.73 4.64 -3.19
C GLN A 134 -8.88 4.42 -4.70
N GLN A 135 -8.16 3.47 -5.26
CA GLN A 135 -8.44 2.88 -6.57
C GLN A 135 -9.56 1.84 -6.44
N GLY A 136 -10.26 1.52 -7.52
CA GLY A 136 -11.25 0.46 -7.50
C GLY A 136 -10.60 -0.93 -7.31
N VAL A 137 -11.21 -1.77 -6.48
CA VAL A 137 -10.70 -3.10 -6.18
C VAL A 137 -11.24 -4.12 -7.16
N LEU A 138 -10.34 -4.89 -7.80
CA LEU A 138 -10.66 -6.04 -8.66
C LEU A 138 -10.53 -7.37 -7.93
N ASN A 139 -9.49 -7.52 -7.10
CA ASN A 139 -9.25 -8.71 -6.30
C ASN A 139 -8.74 -8.34 -4.91
N TRP A 140 -9.28 -8.98 -3.88
CA TRP A 140 -8.93 -8.71 -2.50
C TRP A 140 -8.96 -10.00 -1.68
N ASN A 141 -7.80 -10.55 -1.41
CA ASN A 141 -7.69 -11.76 -0.60
C ASN A 141 -6.42 -11.75 0.27
N LYS A 142 -6.26 -12.76 1.13
CA LYS A 142 -5.12 -12.86 2.08
C LYS A 142 -3.75 -13.02 1.43
N GLY A 143 -3.67 -13.33 0.16
CA GLY A 143 -2.42 -13.60 -0.55
C GLY A 143 -2.14 -12.62 -1.68
N SER A 144 -3.15 -11.91 -2.18
CA SER A 144 -3.02 -10.98 -3.29
C SER A 144 -4.05 -9.86 -3.25
N LEU A 145 -3.72 -8.78 -3.93
CA LEU A 145 -4.58 -7.61 -4.13
C LEU A 145 -4.37 -7.14 -5.58
N GLU A 146 -5.46 -6.75 -6.23
CA GLU A 146 -5.43 -6.19 -7.59
C GLU A 146 -6.37 -4.98 -7.66
N LEU A 147 -5.87 -3.89 -8.24
CA LEU A 147 -6.56 -2.61 -8.39
C LEU A 147 -6.89 -2.33 -9.85
N GLU A 148 -7.89 -1.48 -10.10
CA GLU A 148 -8.38 -1.15 -11.45
C GLU A 148 -7.34 -0.44 -12.33
N ASN A 149 -6.35 0.22 -11.74
CA ASN A 149 -5.21 0.81 -12.46
C ASN A 149 -4.18 -0.24 -12.95
N GLY A 150 -4.51 -1.55 -12.84
CA GLY A 150 -3.66 -2.65 -13.26
C GLY A 150 -2.56 -3.02 -12.26
N SER A 151 -2.45 -2.31 -11.14
CA SER A 151 -1.44 -2.61 -10.11
C SER A 151 -1.83 -3.82 -9.27
N LYS A 152 -0.82 -4.66 -8.96
CA LYS A 152 -1.00 -5.93 -8.25
C LYS A 152 0.02 -6.11 -7.15
N LEU A 153 -0.41 -6.71 -6.05
CA LEU A 153 0.48 -7.16 -4.97
C LEU A 153 0.29 -8.65 -4.74
N LEU A 154 1.41 -9.35 -4.61
CA LEU A 154 1.46 -10.77 -4.27
C LEU A 154 2.30 -10.97 -3.01
N ALA A 155 1.76 -11.69 -2.03
CA ALA A 155 2.46 -12.08 -0.81
C ALA A 155 2.81 -13.57 -0.86
N ALA A 156 4.10 -13.91 -0.85
CA ALA A 156 4.56 -15.28 -0.99
C ALA A 156 5.80 -15.59 -0.11
N ALA A 157 6.04 -16.87 0.13
CA ALA A 157 7.30 -17.32 0.70
C ALA A 157 8.41 -17.23 -0.37
N THR A 158 9.64 -16.92 0.05
CA THR A 158 10.81 -16.86 -0.85
C THR A 158 11.08 -18.19 -1.58
N SER A 159 10.69 -19.32 -0.99
CA SER A 159 10.78 -20.65 -1.59
C SER A 159 9.62 -21.00 -2.52
N SER A 160 8.61 -20.12 -2.66
CA SER A 160 7.43 -20.38 -3.45
C SER A 160 7.73 -20.30 -4.94
N SER A 161 7.14 -21.21 -5.73
CA SER A 161 7.12 -21.12 -7.18
C SER A 161 6.21 -19.98 -7.71
N ALA A 162 5.40 -19.38 -6.83
CA ALA A 162 4.43 -18.35 -7.19
C ALA A 162 5.03 -17.08 -7.82
N ILE A 163 6.33 -16.82 -7.59
CA ILE A 163 7.05 -15.68 -8.17
C ILE A 163 7.94 -16.08 -9.34
N ARG A 164 8.09 -17.40 -9.62
CA ARG A 164 8.90 -17.88 -10.76
C ARG A 164 8.17 -17.57 -12.06
N GLY A 165 8.85 -16.87 -12.96
CA GLY A 165 8.28 -16.45 -14.24
C GLY A 165 7.39 -15.21 -14.19
N GLY A 166 7.20 -14.60 -13.01
CA GLY A 166 6.52 -13.31 -12.88
C GLY A 166 7.45 -12.14 -13.14
N SER A 167 6.94 -11.08 -13.75
CA SER A 167 7.64 -9.80 -13.90
C SER A 167 7.14 -8.84 -12.80
N PHE A 168 8.05 -8.37 -11.95
CA PHE A 168 7.75 -7.46 -10.86
C PHE A 168 8.55 -6.17 -10.99
N ASN A 169 7.89 -5.05 -10.70
CA ASN A 169 8.52 -3.73 -10.64
C ASN A 169 9.24 -3.54 -9.30
N ILE A 170 8.66 -4.10 -8.23
CA ILE A 170 9.18 -3.99 -6.86
C ILE A 170 9.13 -5.37 -6.20
N ILE A 171 10.22 -5.75 -5.53
CA ILE A 171 10.34 -6.96 -4.74
C ILE A 171 10.93 -6.61 -3.37
#